data_808336991bfb3e22b7deed680b937ba5
#
_entry.id   808336991bfb3e22b7deed680b937ba5
#
_cell.length_a   1.000
_cell.length_b   1.000
_cell.length_c   1.000
_cell.angle_alpha   90.00
_cell.angle_beta   90.00
_cell.angle_gamma   90.00
#
_symmetry.space_group_name_H-M   'P 1'
#
loop_
_entity.id
_entity.type
_entity.pdbx_description
1 polymer ?
#
loop_
_entity_poly.entity_id
_entity_poly.type
_entity_poly.pdbx_seq_one_letter_code
_entity_poly.pdbx_strand_id
1 'polypeptide(L)'
;MDIQIDDQPKAKKPWYRLLYVQVIFAIVIGVILGHFWPEHSQSLKLLGDGFIALVKMIIAPVIFITVSTGLASMNNLNTVGRVTGKAMLYFITFSTLALVVGMVVANLVQPGHGMNIDPASIDPKTIKDYVNATKEHTLTNFILDIIPTSLMSSLTGDRILQVLFVAIIFGIGLSMTQEKSKPVIDFLNALAHPIFKIVEIIMKMAPVGAFGAMAFTVGKYGLAVLWKLIGLVGTFYVTAILFIVVILGLVAAYNKFNIFKLLRYIKDELFLVLATSSSESALPNLMRKLEKLGCSKQVVGLVVPTGYSFNLDGTNIYMTLAALFIAQACNFPLSLNEQILILLIAMLSSKGSAGVTGAGFITLAATLAVIKGFPVQGIALILGIDKFMSECRALTNFIGNAVATIVVARWDKQLDESVLKKELENQNTNQEPINNNDKPSVGYQILAFLIPIAGIIMYFNNKS
;
A
#
# COMPACT_ATOMS: atom_id res chain seq x y z
N MET A 1 1.95 15.60 31.88
CA MET A 1 1.03 16.43 31.11
C MET A 1 0.06 15.48 30.48
N ASP A 2 -1.07 15.24 31.12
CA ASP A 2 -2.08 14.25 30.72
C ASP A 2 -2.76 14.73 29.45
N ILE A 3 -2.55 13.99 28.37
CA ILE A 3 -3.30 14.20 27.12
C ILE A 3 -4.70 13.63 27.39
N GLN A 4 -5.64 14.52 27.70
CA GLN A 4 -7.06 14.20 27.65
C GLN A 4 -7.40 13.83 26.20
N ILE A 5 -7.58 12.55 25.95
CA ILE A 5 -8.17 12.05 24.70
C ILE A 5 -9.65 12.46 24.79
N ASP A 6 -10.04 13.40 23.93
CA ASP A 6 -11.44 13.80 23.75
C ASP A 6 -12.24 12.62 23.19
N ASP A 7 -12.88 11.89 24.10
CA ASP A 7 -13.63 10.66 23.84
C ASP A 7 -15.08 10.97 23.41
N GLN A 8 -15.29 12.08 22.70
CA GLN A 8 -16.58 12.37 22.12
C GLN A 8 -16.90 11.38 20.98
N PRO A 9 -18.00 10.66 21.01
CA PRO A 9 -18.39 9.74 19.95
C PRO A 9 -18.60 10.54 18.65
N LYS A 10 -17.63 10.45 17.73
CA LYS A 10 -17.74 11.10 16.42
C LYS A 10 -19.00 10.59 15.74
N ALA A 11 -19.97 11.48 15.52
CA ALA A 11 -21.21 11.18 14.82
C ALA A 11 -20.94 10.36 13.56
N LYS A 12 -21.66 9.25 13.38
CA LYS A 12 -21.49 8.34 12.22
C LYS A 12 -21.70 9.16 10.95
N LYS A 13 -20.65 9.28 10.14
CA LYS A 13 -20.76 9.93 8.84
C LYS A 13 -21.76 9.13 8.00
N PRO A 14 -22.76 9.75 7.37
CA PRO A 14 -23.70 9.05 6.51
C PRO A 14 -22.91 8.33 5.39
N TRP A 15 -23.37 7.16 4.99
CA TRP A 15 -22.70 6.25 4.06
C TRP A 15 -22.25 6.92 2.75
N TYR A 16 -23.03 7.88 2.22
CA TYR A 16 -22.72 8.64 0.99
C TYR A 16 -21.55 9.63 1.16
N ARG A 17 -21.12 9.93 2.39
CA ARG A 17 -19.93 10.75 2.68
C ARG A 17 -18.65 9.94 2.80
N LEU A 18 -18.75 8.61 2.71
CA LEU A 18 -17.57 7.76 2.69
C LEU A 18 -16.86 7.90 1.35
N LEU A 19 -15.55 8.15 1.38
CA LEU A 19 -14.77 8.41 0.16
C LEU A 19 -14.90 7.27 -0.87
N TYR A 20 -14.90 6.03 -0.43
CA TYR A 20 -15.03 4.89 -1.34
C TYR A 20 -16.40 4.87 -2.05
N VAL A 21 -17.48 5.25 -1.37
CA VAL A 21 -18.81 5.34 -1.98
C VAL A 21 -18.82 6.42 -3.06
N GLN A 22 -18.24 7.59 -2.76
CA GLN A 22 -18.10 8.67 -3.72
C GLN A 22 -17.26 8.26 -4.94
N VAL A 23 -16.18 7.52 -4.73
CA VAL A 23 -15.34 6.98 -5.82
C VAL A 23 -16.12 5.97 -6.66
N ILE A 24 -16.90 5.06 -6.06
CA ILE A 24 -17.74 4.11 -6.80
C ILE A 24 -18.76 4.85 -7.66
N PHE A 25 -19.49 5.82 -7.09
CA PHE A 25 -20.44 6.62 -7.85
C PHE A 25 -19.77 7.38 -8.99
N ALA A 26 -18.62 7.97 -8.74
CA ALA A 26 -17.83 8.68 -9.75
C ALA A 26 -17.38 7.74 -10.88
N ILE A 27 -16.93 6.53 -10.57
CA ILE A 27 -16.59 5.49 -11.55
C ILE A 27 -17.81 5.13 -12.38
N VAL A 28 -18.96 4.82 -11.77
CA VAL A 28 -20.18 4.43 -12.47
C VAL A 28 -20.64 5.54 -13.43
N ILE A 29 -20.66 6.80 -12.95
CA ILE A 29 -21.01 7.95 -13.79
C ILE A 29 -19.99 8.11 -14.93
N GLY A 30 -18.69 7.97 -14.64
CA GLY A 30 -17.62 8.02 -15.65
C GLY A 30 -17.78 6.95 -16.71
N VAL A 31 -18.08 5.71 -16.31
CA VAL A 31 -18.36 4.60 -17.23
C VAL A 31 -19.54 4.87 -18.15
N ILE A 32 -20.68 5.33 -17.57
CA ILE A 32 -21.88 5.67 -18.31
C ILE A 32 -21.59 6.79 -19.32
N LEU A 33 -20.93 7.84 -18.89
CA LEU A 33 -20.60 8.98 -19.74
C LEU A 33 -19.61 8.58 -20.83
N GLY A 34 -18.57 7.80 -20.50
CA GLY A 34 -17.61 7.28 -21.48
C GLY A 34 -18.23 6.38 -22.54
N HIS A 35 -19.24 5.59 -22.16
CA HIS A 35 -19.95 4.70 -23.09
C HIS A 35 -20.88 5.46 -24.03
N PHE A 36 -21.70 6.39 -23.50
CA PHE A 36 -22.72 7.07 -24.31
C PHE A 36 -22.20 8.32 -25.03
N TRP A 37 -21.14 8.97 -24.52
CA TRP A 37 -20.55 10.18 -25.10
C TRP A 37 -19.03 10.08 -25.22
N PRO A 38 -18.50 9.14 -26.05
CA PRO A 38 -17.06 8.85 -26.13
C PRO A 38 -16.22 10.07 -26.54
N GLU A 39 -16.72 10.94 -27.45
CA GLU A 39 -15.99 12.12 -27.89
C GLU A 39 -15.80 13.15 -26.76
N HIS A 40 -16.86 13.44 -26.00
CA HIS A 40 -16.83 14.40 -24.89
C HIS A 40 -16.00 13.85 -23.70
N SER A 41 -16.01 12.55 -23.51
CA SER A 41 -15.27 11.91 -22.42
C SER A 41 -13.75 12.04 -22.54
N GLN A 42 -13.24 12.27 -23.77
CA GLN A 42 -11.80 12.45 -23.99
C GLN A 42 -11.24 13.71 -23.31
N SER A 43 -12.01 14.81 -23.27
CA SER A 43 -11.62 16.04 -22.59
C SER A 43 -11.53 15.88 -21.06
N LEU A 44 -12.23 14.90 -20.49
CA LEU A 44 -12.23 14.61 -19.06
C LEU A 44 -10.93 13.96 -18.57
N LYS A 45 -10.05 13.54 -19.50
CA LYS A 45 -8.68 13.13 -19.19
C LYS A 45 -7.97 14.15 -18.29
N LEU A 46 -8.19 15.44 -18.51
CA LEU A 46 -7.62 16.53 -17.71
C LEU A 46 -7.87 16.37 -16.21
N LEU A 47 -9.04 15.84 -15.81
CA LEU A 47 -9.36 15.63 -14.40
C LEU A 47 -8.52 14.50 -13.78
N GLY A 48 -8.30 13.42 -14.52
CA GLY A 48 -7.41 12.33 -14.12
C GLY A 48 -5.96 12.77 -14.03
N ASP A 49 -5.47 13.44 -15.08
CA ASP A 49 -4.09 13.94 -15.16
C ASP A 49 -3.82 14.98 -14.07
N GLY A 50 -4.78 15.89 -13.81
CA GLY A 50 -4.69 16.88 -12.74
C GLY A 50 -4.59 16.25 -11.35
N PHE A 51 -5.38 15.20 -11.10
CA PHE A 51 -5.27 14.45 -9.84
C PHE A 51 -3.89 13.77 -9.72
N ILE A 52 -3.37 13.16 -10.79
CA ILE A 52 -2.05 12.53 -10.79
C ILE A 52 -0.95 13.58 -10.54
N ALA A 53 -1.06 14.77 -11.12
CA ALA A 53 -0.12 15.85 -10.89
C ALA A 53 -0.10 16.30 -9.41
N LEU A 54 -1.28 16.42 -8.78
CA LEU A 54 -1.38 16.71 -7.35
C LEU A 54 -0.75 15.63 -6.49
N VAL A 55 -0.94 14.36 -6.85
CA VAL A 55 -0.31 13.22 -6.17
C VAL A 55 1.22 13.28 -6.31
N LYS A 56 1.74 13.51 -7.53
CA LYS A 56 3.19 13.62 -7.77
C LYS A 56 3.85 14.71 -6.93
N MET A 57 3.20 15.85 -6.77
CA MET A 57 3.71 17.00 -6.01
C MET A 57 4.08 16.64 -4.56
N ILE A 58 3.34 15.70 -3.94
CA ILE A 58 3.52 15.38 -2.52
C ILE A 58 4.43 14.16 -2.27
N ILE A 59 4.88 13.48 -3.32
CA ILE A 59 5.67 12.24 -3.20
C ILE A 59 6.98 12.47 -2.42
N ALA A 60 7.78 13.44 -2.84
CA ALA A 60 9.10 13.67 -2.27
C ALA A 60 9.05 14.02 -0.76
N PRO A 61 8.22 14.97 -0.29
CA PRO A 61 8.06 15.24 1.13
C PRO A 61 7.60 14.02 1.94
N VAL A 62 6.63 13.25 1.43
CA VAL A 62 6.13 12.05 2.12
C VAL A 62 7.22 11.02 2.29
N ILE A 63 7.94 10.65 1.22
CA ILE A 63 9.03 9.67 1.28
C ILE A 63 10.13 10.15 2.23
N PHE A 64 10.57 11.40 2.10
CA PHE A 64 11.64 11.93 2.92
C PHE A 64 11.31 11.86 4.41
N ILE A 65 10.13 12.35 4.80
CA ILE A 65 9.73 12.38 6.20
C ILE A 65 9.56 10.96 6.75
N THR A 66 8.79 10.10 6.05
CA THR A 66 8.45 8.77 6.56
C THR A 66 9.66 7.86 6.68
N VAL A 67 10.55 7.86 5.68
CA VAL A 67 11.76 7.03 5.72
C VAL A 67 12.76 7.55 6.75
N SER A 68 13.00 8.89 6.78
CA SER A 68 13.95 9.47 7.74
C SER A 68 13.52 9.28 9.18
N THR A 69 12.23 9.53 9.51
CA THR A 69 11.72 9.33 10.87
C THR A 69 11.62 7.87 11.26
N GLY A 70 11.24 6.99 10.31
CA GLY A 70 11.21 5.56 10.52
C GLY A 70 12.58 5.00 10.89
N LEU A 71 13.65 5.41 10.21
CA LEU A 71 15.02 5.01 10.52
C LEU A 71 15.55 5.68 11.80
N ALA A 72 15.21 6.96 12.02
CA ALA A 72 15.62 7.68 13.22
C ALA A 72 14.99 7.14 14.51
N SER A 73 13.78 6.54 14.44
CA SER A 73 13.11 5.94 15.60
C SER A 73 13.83 4.69 16.15
N MET A 74 14.86 4.19 15.47
CA MET A 74 15.67 3.06 15.90
C MET A 74 16.72 3.41 16.97
N ASN A 75 16.50 4.44 17.76
CA ASN A 75 17.47 5.09 18.66
C ASN A 75 18.02 4.26 19.84
N ASN A 76 17.58 3.03 20.07
CA ASN A 76 18.03 2.25 21.21
C ASN A 76 18.74 0.96 20.81
N LEU A 77 19.87 1.13 20.12
CA LEU A 77 20.63 0.03 19.49
C LEU A 77 21.15 -1.02 20.49
N ASN A 78 21.49 -0.65 21.72
CA ASN A 78 22.12 -1.59 22.66
C ASN A 78 21.15 -2.59 23.31
N THR A 79 19.93 -2.18 23.64
CA THR A 79 18.94 -3.06 24.30
C THR A 79 17.95 -3.66 23.29
N VAL A 80 17.69 -2.93 22.22
CA VAL A 80 16.68 -3.23 21.20
C VAL A 80 17.30 -3.84 19.96
N GLY A 81 18.63 -3.76 19.79
CA GLY A 81 19.33 -4.19 18.57
C GLY A 81 19.03 -5.63 18.14
N ARG A 82 18.92 -6.54 19.12
CA ARG A 82 18.61 -7.95 18.83
C ARG A 82 17.18 -8.13 18.31
N VAL A 83 16.19 -7.47 18.94
CA VAL A 83 14.78 -7.53 18.53
C VAL A 83 14.59 -6.82 17.20
N THR A 84 15.21 -5.65 17.03
CA THR A 84 15.19 -4.89 15.77
C THR A 84 15.82 -5.71 14.64
N GLY A 85 16.98 -6.32 14.87
CA GLY A 85 17.65 -7.17 13.87
C GLY A 85 16.76 -8.34 13.42
N LYS A 86 16.10 -9.03 14.36
CA LYS A 86 15.16 -10.11 14.08
C LYS A 86 13.93 -9.61 13.33
N ALA A 87 13.37 -8.47 13.75
CA ALA A 87 12.23 -7.86 13.09
C ALA A 87 12.58 -7.45 11.65
N MET A 88 13.73 -6.80 11.42
CA MET A 88 14.20 -6.42 10.09
C MET A 88 14.42 -7.61 9.19
N LEU A 89 15.04 -8.68 9.71
CA LEU A 89 15.21 -9.93 8.97
C LEU A 89 13.86 -10.48 8.52
N TYR A 90 12.87 -10.52 9.43
CA TYR A 90 11.51 -10.94 9.11
C TYR A 90 10.90 -10.04 8.03
N PHE A 91 10.91 -8.72 8.23
CA PHE A 91 10.30 -7.75 7.33
C PHE A 91 10.89 -7.79 5.92
N ILE A 92 12.22 -7.86 5.79
CA ILE A 92 12.88 -7.95 4.49
C ILE A 92 12.51 -9.25 3.80
N THR A 93 12.55 -10.38 4.52
CA THR A 93 12.24 -11.71 3.97
C THR A 93 10.79 -11.76 3.45
N PHE A 94 9.81 -11.36 4.26
CA PHE A 94 8.40 -11.45 3.87
C PHE A 94 8.00 -10.37 2.87
N SER A 95 8.57 -9.17 2.94
CA SER A 95 8.41 -8.15 1.91
C SER A 95 8.93 -8.61 0.55
N THR A 96 10.11 -9.24 0.51
CA THR A 96 10.67 -9.81 -0.73
C THR A 96 9.79 -10.93 -1.26
N LEU A 97 9.36 -11.82 -0.38
CA LEU A 97 8.46 -12.92 -0.76
C LEU A 97 7.12 -12.40 -1.31
N ALA A 98 6.55 -11.37 -0.70
CA ALA A 98 5.33 -10.71 -1.17
C ALA A 98 5.50 -10.10 -2.57
N LEU A 99 6.62 -9.41 -2.83
CA LEU A 99 6.98 -8.88 -4.15
C LEU A 99 7.10 -9.99 -5.19
N VAL A 100 7.79 -11.08 -4.84
CA VAL A 100 7.97 -12.24 -5.73
C VAL A 100 6.61 -12.89 -6.04
N VAL A 101 5.77 -13.09 -5.03
CA VAL A 101 4.43 -13.67 -5.20
C VAL A 101 3.59 -12.79 -6.13
N GLY A 102 3.57 -11.47 -5.94
CA GLY A 102 2.88 -10.55 -6.83
C GLY A 102 3.39 -10.61 -8.26
N MET A 103 4.72 -10.68 -8.44
CA MET A 103 5.36 -10.80 -9.75
C MET A 103 5.01 -12.13 -10.44
N VAL A 104 5.10 -13.25 -9.72
CA VAL A 104 4.77 -14.58 -10.27
C VAL A 104 3.30 -14.63 -10.69
N VAL A 105 2.39 -14.18 -9.82
CA VAL A 105 0.96 -14.19 -10.13
C VAL A 105 0.64 -13.27 -11.31
N ALA A 106 1.26 -12.08 -11.41
CA ALA A 106 1.08 -11.17 -12.54
C ALA A 106 1.51 -11.79 -13.87
N ASN A 107 2.59 -12.57 -13.88
CA ASN A 107 3.06 -13.28 -15.08
C ASN A 107 2.19 -14.49 -15.43
N LEU A 108 1.63 -15.19 -14.43
CA LEU A 108 0.77 -16.37 -14.67
C LEU A 108 -0.63 -15.97 -15.14
N VAL A 109 -1.24 -14.99 -14.46
CA VAL A 109 -2.64 -14.57 -14.72
C VAL A 109 -2.73 -13.59 -15.89
N GLN A 110 -1.71 -12.76 -16.06
CA GLN A 110 -1.61 -11.71 -17.09
C GLN A 110 -2.88 -10.83 -17.18
N PRO A 111 -3.28 -10.18 -16.09
CA PRO A 111 -4.56 -9.47 -16.03
C PRO A 111 -4.66 -8.27 -17.00
N GLY A 112 -3.53 -7.74 -17.49
CA GLY A 112 -3.47 -6.65 -18.47
C GLY A 112 -3.40 -7.11 -19.94
N HIS A 113 -3.19 -8.42 -20.19
CA HIS A 113 -2.98 -8.91 -21.55
C HIS A 113 -4.20 -8.65 -22.46
N GLY A 114 -3.94 -8.18 -23.69
CA GLY A 114 -4.97 -7.91 -24.69
C GLY A 114 -5.75 -6.60 -24.47
N MET A 115 -5.31 -5.71 -23.58
CA MET A 115 -5.86 -4.35 -23.49
C MET A 115 -5.39 -3.45 -24.62
N ASN A 116 -4.18 -3.67 -25.13
CA ASN A 116 -3.59 -2.98 -26.29
C ASN A 116 -3.69 -1.45 -26.21
N ILE A 117 -3.39 -0.91 -25.02
CA ILE A 117 -3.43 0.52 -24.78
C ILE A 117 -2.18 1.15 -25.36
N ASP A 118 -2.34 2.05 -26.35
CA ASP A 118 -1.22 2.78 -26.92
C ASP A 118 -0.68 3.81 -25.91
N PRO A 119 0.56 3.64 -25.44
CA PRO A 119 1.18 4.60 -24.54
C PRO A 119 1.31 6.02 -25.13
N ALA A 120 1.44 6.12 -26.48
CA ALA A 120 1.53 7.39 -27.17
C ALA A 120 0.23 8.21 -27.10
N SER A 121 -0.90 7.52 -26.92
CA SER A 121 -2.20 8.17 -26.73
C SER A 121 -2.34 8.86 -25.37
N ILE A 122 -1.39 8.63 -24.47
CA ILE A 122 -1.42 9.07 -23.07
C ILE A 122 -0.61 10.35 -22.84
N ASP A 123 -0.20 11.09 -23.81
CA ASP A 123 0.49 12.38 -23.88
C ASP A 123 1.89 12.35 -24.53
N PRO A 124 2.03 12.88 -25.75
CA PRO A 124 3.31 12.86 -26.50
C PRO A 124 4.45 13.65 -25.85
N LYS A 125 4.14 14.64 -25.00
CA LYS A 125 5.18 15.47 -24.35
C LYS A 125 5.96 14.66 -23.33
N THR A 126 5.28 13.79 -22.59
CA THR A 126 5.90 12.94 -21.55
C THR A 126 6.79 11.86 -22.15
N ILE A 127 6.49 11.40 -23.37
CA ILE A 127 7.32 10.39 -24.07
C ILE A 127 8.63 10.99 -24.59
N LYS A 128 8.64 12.23 -25.07
CA LYS A 128 9.86 12.89 -25.56
C LYS A 128 10.91 13.06 -24.46
N ASP A 129 10.48 13.44 -23.26
CA ASP A 129 11.40 13.61 -22.13
C ASP A 129 11.99 12.27 -21.66
N TYR A 130 11.19 11.20 -21.72
CA TYR A 130 11.66 9.84 -21.40
C TYR A 130 12.55 9.22 -22.48
N VAL A 131 12.26 9.43 -23.76
CA VAL A 131 13.07 8.93 -24.89
C VAL A 131 14.43 9.61 -24.95
N ASN A 132 14.52 10.90 -24.62
CA ASN A 132 15.81 11.61 -24.55
C ASN A 132 16.65 11.16 -23.35
N ALA A 133 16.04 10.81 -22.22
CA ALA A 133 16.71 10.20 -21.08
C ALA A 133 17.25 8.79 -21.39
N THR A 134 16.77 8.15 -22.48
CA THR A 134 17.09 6.73 -22.80
C THR A 134 18.44 6.53 -23.48
N LYS A 135 19.10 7.54 -23.99
CA LYS A 135 20.28 7.36 -24.87
C LYS A 135 21.64 7.20 -24.19
N GLU A 136 21.76 7.39 -22.87
CA GLU A 136 23.09 7.50 -22.24
C GLU A 136 23.34 6.64 -20.97
N HIS A 137 22.52 5.64 -20.62
CA HIS A 137 22.68 4.98 -19.32
C HIS A 137 23.15 3.53 -19.38
N THR A 138 24.41 3.34 -19.04
CA THR A 138 24.95 2.08 -18.55
C THR A 138 24.50 1.83 -17.10
N LEU A 139 24.54 0.58 -16.64
CA LEU A 139 24.19 0.20 -15.25
C LEU A 139 24.99 1.02 -14.22
N THR A 140 26.21 1.41 -14.56
CA THR A 140 27.09 2.28 -13.76
C THR A 140 26.49 3.68 -13.60
N ASN A 141 26.04 4.29 -14.70
CA ASN A 141 25.40 5.61 -14.65
C ASN A 141 24.09 5.58 -13.86
N PHE A 142 23.32 4.47 -13.96
CA PHE A 142 22.10 4.30 -13.16
C PHE A 142 22.39 4.30 -11.64
N ILE A 143 23.45 3.59 -11.20
CA ILE A 143 23.86 3.57 -9.79
C ILE A 143 24.34 4.95 -9.34
N LEU A 144 25.12 5.63 -10.17
CA LEU A 144 25.62 6.99 -9.87
C LEU A 144 24.47 8.01 -9.85
N ASP A 145 23.46 7.84 -10.69
CA ASP A 145 22.27 8.70 -10.76
C ASP A 145 21.37 8.60 -9.51
N ILE A 146 21.55 7.58 -8.66
CA ILE A 146 20.90 7.49 -7.35
C ILE A 146 21.43 8.58 -6.40
N ILE A 147 22.69 8.99 -6.58
CA ILE A 147 23.33 10.00 -5.74
C ILE A 147 22.99 11.39 -6.30
N PRO A 148 22.26 12.24 -5.56
CA PRO A 148 21.93 13.58 -6.04
C PRO A 148 23.14 14.51 -5.99
N THR A 149 23.11 15.55 -6.81
CA THR A 149 24.15 16.59 -6.81
C THR A 149 24.16 17.44 -5.54
N SER A 150 23.03 17.53 -4.84
CA SER A 150 22.91 18.12 -3.51
C SER A 150 21.73 17.50 -2.77
N LEU A 151 21.70 17.64 -1.45
CA LEU A 151 20.60 17.15 -0.63
C LEU A 151 19.27 17.80 -1.02
N MET A 152 19.28 19.11 -1.29
CA MET A 152 18.07 19.84 -1.66
C MET A 152 17.60 19.52 -3.08
N SER A 153 18.51 19.25 -4.02
CA SER A 153 18.13 18.90 -5.39
C SER A 153 17.31 17.60 -5.45
N SER A 154 17.50 16.67 -4.50
CA SER A 154 16.70 15.47 -4.43
C SER A 154 15.23 15.75 -4.06
N LEU A 155 14.99 16.74 -3.21
CA LEU A 155 13.63 17.10 -2.75
C LEU A 155 12.85 17.95 -3.74
N THR A 156 13.54 18.65 -4.62
CA THR A 156 12.94 19.54 -5.62
C THR A 156 12.93 18.97 -7.04
N GLY A 157 13.62 17.86 -7.25
CA GLY A 157 13.69 17.17 -8.54
C GLY A 157 12.65 16.06 -8.68
N ASP A 158 12.47 15.60 -9.92
CA ASP A 158 11.54 14.51 -10.24
C ASP A 158 12.10 13.09 -9.97
N ARG A 159 13.33 13.01 -9.44
CA ARG A 159 14.05 11.73 -9.25
C ARG A 159 13.85 11.14 -7.87
N ILE A 160 12.85 10.32 -7.74
CA ILE A 160 12.40 9.72 -6.46
C ILE A 160 13.45 8.82 -5.81
N LEU A 161 14.28 8.11 -6.59
CA LEU A 161 15.41 7.34 -6.04
C LEU A 161 16.40 8.22 -5.30
N GLN A 162 16.62 9.44 -5.75
CA GLN A 162 17.48 10.41 -5.05
C GLN A 162 16.85 10.85 -3.73
N VAL A 163 15.53 11.08 -3.72
CA VAL A 163 14.79 11.38 -2.48
C VAL A 163 14.93 10.24 -1.47
N LEU A 164 14.73 8.99 -1.94
CA LEU A 164 14.83 7.81 -1.10
C LEU A 164 16.25 7.62 -0.55
N PHE A 165 17.28 7.78 -1.39
CA PHE A 165 18.68 7.68 -0.98
C PHE A 165 19.02 8.72 0.09
N VAL A 166 18.64 9.98 -0.12
CA VAL A 166 18.87 11.05 0.85
C VAL A 166 18.09 10.78 2.15
N ALA A 167 16.84 10.33 2.06
CA ALA A 167 16.04 10.03 3.24
C ALA A 167 16.64 8.89 4.08
N ILE A 168 17.22 7.86 3.43
CA ILE A 168 17.90 6.76 4.12
C ILE A 168 19.15 7.27 4.83
N ILE A 169 20.04 7.98 4.12
CA ILE A 169 21.29 8.50 4.71
C ILE A 169 20.98 9.49 5.83
N PHE A 170 20.02 10.38 5.62
CA PHE A 170 19.61 11.35 6.62
C PHE A 170 19.03 10.67 7.87
N GLY A 171 18.16 9.66 7.69
CA GLY A 171 17.61 8.88 8.78
C GLY A 171 18.66 8.10 9.56
N ILE A 172 19.67 7.52 8.88
CA ILE A 172 20.83 6.89 9.53
C ILE A 172 21.62 7.93 10.32
N GLY A 173 21.90 9.10 9.75
CA GLY A 173 22.58 10.20 10.43
C GLY A 173 21.86 10.65 11.70
N LEU A 174 20.53 10.77 11.65
CA LEU A 174 19.70 11.08 12.83
C LEU A 174 19.81 9.99 13.89
N SER A 175 19.75 8.72 13.50
CA SER A 175 19.90 7.58 14.43
C SER A 175 21.28 7.55 15.08
N MET A 176 22.35 7.87 14.35
CA MET A 176 23.72 7.89 14.87
C MET A 176 23.98 9.04 15.84
N THR A 177 23.30 10.17 15.70
CA THR A 177 23.48 11.36 16.54
C THR A 177 22.57 11.40 17.77
N GLN A 178 21.70 10.39 17.92
CA GLN A 178 20.88 10.10 19.11
C GLN A 178 20.16 11.35 19.69
N GLU A 179 20.44 11.70 20.97
CA GLU A 179 19.76 12.80 21.66
C GLU A 179 19.91 14.16 20.98
N LYS A 180 21.05 14.42 20.32
CA LYS A 180 21.25 15.67 19.59
C LYS A 180 20.31 15.84 18.40
N SER A 181 19.84 14.73 17.84
CA SER A 181 18.89 14.72 16.73
C SER A 181 17.45 14.85 17.15
N LYS A 182 17.14 14.72 18.45
CA LYS A 182 15.76 14.75 18.94
C LYS A 182 14.95 15.96 18.45
N PRO A 183 15.46 17.19 18.48
CA PRO A 183 14.72 18.35 17.97
C PRO A 183 14.35 18.23 16.48
N VAL A 184 15.25 17.62 15.68
CA VAL A 184 15.01 17.42 14.24
C VAL A 184 13.97 16.33 14.02
N ILE A 185 14.04 15.22 14.77
CA ILE A 185 13.06 14.13 14.71
C ILE A 185 11.68 14.64 15.14
N ASP A 186 11.60 15.42 16.23
CA ASP A 186 10.35 16.01 16.70
C ASP A 186 9.77 16.98 15.65
N PHE A 187 10.63 17.80 15.02
CA PHE A 187 10.23 18.67 13.92
C PHE A 187 9.69 17.88 12.71
N LEU A 188 10.38 16.82 12.27
CA LEU A 188 9.92 15.98 11.15
C LEU A 188 8.60 15.28 11.50
N ASN A 189 8.45 14.76 12.72
CA ASN A 189 7.19 14.17 13.18
C ASN A 189 6.06 15.21 13.19
N ALA A 190 6.33 16.42 13.66
CA ALA A 190 5.37 17.51 13.64
C ALA A 190 5.01 17.90 12.17
N LEU A 191 6.02 17.97 11.29
CA LEU A 191 5.85 18.27 9.86
C LEU A 191 5.08 17.17 9.12
N ALA A 192 5.18 15.92 9.57
CA ALA A 192 4.41 14.81 8.99
C ALA A 192 2.90 15.08 9.03
N HIS A 193 2.38 15.65 10.13
CA HIS A 193 0.94 15.92 10.27
C HIS A 193 0.37 16.83 9.17
N PRO A 194 0.90 18.04 8.91
CA PRO A 194 0.41 18.88 7.82
C PRO A 194 0.64 18.26 6.45
N ILE A 195 1.75 17.54 6.21
CA ILE A 195 2.02 16.85 4.95
C ILE A 195 0.98 15.75 4.71
N PHE A 196 0.70 14.89 5.68
CA PHE A 196 -0.38 13.91 5.54
C PHE A 196 -1.75 14.54 5.44
N LYS A 197 -1.97 15.72 6.03
CA LYS A 197 -3.23 16.46 5.84
C LYS A 197 -3.37 16.97 4.41
N ILE A 198 -2.28 17.39 3.77
CA ILE A 198 -2.27 17.72 2.33
C ILE A 198 -2.61 16.48 1.51
N VAL A 199 -2.01 15.31 1.80
CA VAL A 199 -2.39 14.04 1.14
C VAL A 199 -3.89 13.78 1.30
N GLU A 200 -4.44 13.96 2.49
CA GLU A 200 -5.88 13.77 2.75
C GLU A 200 -6.76 14.73 1.93
N ILE A 201 -6.31 15.99 1.78
CA ILE A 201 -7.00 16.99 0.92
C ILE A 201 -6.96 16.55 -0.54
N ILE A 202 -5.77 16.16 -1.04
CA ILE A 202 -5.60 15.65 -2.40
C ILE A 202 -6.48 14.41 -2.62
N MET A 203 -6.53 13.49 -1.66
CA MET A 203 -7.36 12.28 -1.77
C MET A 203 -8.87 12.57 -1.79
N LYS A 204 -9.35 13.71 -1.29
CA LYS A 204 -10.75 14.14 -1.48
C LYS A 204 -11.08 14.46 -2.94
N MET A 205 -10.06 14.76 -3.75
CA MET A 205 -10.21 14.94 -5.20
C MET A 205 -10.21 13.59 -5.96
N ALA A 206 -9.93 12.47 -5.30
CA ALA A 206 -9.89 11.16 -5.92
C ALA A 206 -11.19 10.78 -6.67
N PRO A 207 -12.42 11.09 -6.18
CA PRO A 207 -13.64 10.85 -6.95
C PRO A 207 -13.63 11.59 -8.29
N VAL A 208 -13.18 12.85 -8.32
CA VAL A 208 -13.11 13.66 -9.54
C VAL A 208 -12.06 13.09 -10.51
N GLY A 209 -10.88 12.73 -10.00
CA GLY A 209 -9.85 12.06 -10.79
C GLY A 209 -10.30 10.71 -11.34
N ALA A 210 -10.95 9.89 -10.51
CA ALA A 210 -11.49 8.58 -10.91
C ALA A 210 -12.61 8.69 -11.96
N PHE A 211 -13.52 9.66 -11.81
CA PHE A 211 -14.54 9.98 -12.81
C PHE A 211 -13.90 10.30 -14.16
N GLY A 212 -12.97 11.26 -14.18
CA GLY A 212 -12.31 11.69 -15.42
C GLY A 212 -11.49 10.57 -16.08
N ALA A 213 -10.73 9.82 -15.29
CA ALA A 213 -9.94 8.69 -15.77
C ALA A 213 -10.82 7.58 -16.34
N MET A 214 -11.92 7.23 -15.68
CA MET A 214 -12.83 6.18 -16.15
C MET A 214 -13.64 6.61 -17.36
N ALA A 215 -14.16 7.85 -17.38
CA ALA A 215 -14.86 8.38 -18.55
C ALA A 215 -13.95 8.37 -19.78
N PHE A 216 -12.71 8.85 -19.65
CA PHE A 216 -11.73 8.82 -20.72
C PHE A 216 -11.40 7.37 -21.16
N THR A 217 -11.15 6.47 -20.20
CA THR A 217 -10.76 5.08 -20.48
C THR A 217 -11.85 4.34 -21.24
N VAL A 218 -13.10 4.45 -20.78
CA VAL A 218 -14.23 3.78 -21.44
C VAL A 218 -14.56 4.42 -22.78
N GLY A 219 -14.53 5.76 -22.86
CA GLY A 219 -14.79 6.47 -24.12
C GLY A 219 -13.78 6.21 -25.20
N LYS A 220 -12.52 6.00 -24.81
CA LYS A 220 -11.45 5.72 -25.78
C LYS A 220 -11.28 4.24 -26.12
N TYR A 221 -11.39 3.36 -25.11
CA TYR A 221 -11.04 1.93 -25.25
C TYR A 221 -12.24 0.98 -25.17
N GLY A 222 -13.41 1.50 -24.81
CA GLY A 222 -14.65 0.71 -24.70
C GLY A 222 -14.81 -0.02 -23.35
N LEU A 223 -15.98 -0.64 -23.18
CA LEU A 223 -16.34 -1.35 -21.92
C LEU A 223 -15.49 -2.61 -21.67
N ALA A 224 -14.92 -3.21 -22.69
CA ALA A 224 -14.08 -4.41 -22.54
C ALA A 224 -12.89 -4.19 -21.60
N VAL A 225 -12.40 -2.95 -21.49
CA VAL A 225 -11.31 -2.58 -20.57
C VAL A 225 -11.71 -2.74 -19.11
N LEU A 226 -12.97 -2.48 -18.76
CA LEU A 226 -13.45 -2.62 -17.37
C LEU A 226 -13.30 -4.05 -16.85
N TRP A 227 -13.55 -5.06 -17.69
CA TRP A 227 -13.37 -6.45 -17.30
C TRP A 227 -11.92 -6.76 -16.92
N LYS A 228 -10.97 -6.15 -17.61
CA LYS A 228 -9.55 -6.30 -17.29
C LYS A 228 -9.18 -5.64 -15.95
N LEU A 229 -9.77 -4.49 -15.65
CA LEU A 229 -9.57 -3.83 -14.35
C LEU A 229 -10.16 -4.62 -13.19
N ILE A 230 -11.36 -5.21 -13.36
CA ILE A 230 -11.96 -6.12 -12.38
C ILE A 230 -11.07 -7.37 -12.21
N GLY A 231 -10.52 -7.88 -13.31
CA GLY A 231 -9.57 -8.98 -13.29
C GLY A 231 -8.33 -8.67 -12.44
N LEU A 232 -7.78 -7.45 -12.54
CA LEU A 232 -6.65 -7.01 -11.71
C LEU A 232 -7.02 -6.98 -10.23
N VAL A 233 -8.15 -6.35 -9.85
CA VAL A 233 -8.62 -6.29 -8.46
C VAL A 233 -8.82 -7.69 -7.91
N GLY A 234 -9.53 -8.54 -8.65
CA GLY A 234 -9.77 -9.93 -8.26
C GLY A 234 -8.48 -10.71 -8.08
N THR A 235 -7.57 -10.62 -9.05
CA THR A 235 -6.25 -11.25 -8.97
C THR A 235 -5.50 -10.80 -7.71
N PHE A 236 -5.54 -9.50 -7.39
CA PHE A 236 -4.89 -8.96 -6.21
C PHE A 236 -5.50 -9.51 -4.91
N TYR A 237 -6.83 -9.52 -4.77
CA TYR A 237 -7.50 -10.04 -3.58
C TYR A 237 -7.22 -11.54 -3.38
N VAL A 238 -7.29 -12.34 -4.45
CA VAL A 238 -6.96 -13.77 -4.38
C VAL A 238 -5.51 -13.96 -3.97
N THR A 239 -4.59 -13.21 -4.56
CA THR A 239 -3.16 -13.27 -4.22
C THR A 239 -2.92 -12.92 -2.75
N ALA A 240 -3.56 -11.87 -2.25
CA ALA A 240 -3.46 -11.44 -0.85
C ALA A 240 -4.03 -12.49 0.11
N ILE A 241 -5.19 -13.07 -0.22
CA ILE A 241 -5.80 -14.15 0.58
C ILE A 241 -4.89 -15.39 0.59
N LEU A 242 -4.36 -15.80 -0.57
CA LEU A 242 -3.42 -16.92 -0.65
C LEU A 242 -2.15 -16.63 0.15
N PHE A 243 -1.62 -15.41 0.07
CA PHE A 243 -0.45 -15.00 0.88
C PHE A 243 -0.75 -15.13 2.37
N ILE A 244 -1.89 -14.62 2.84
CA ILE A 244 -2.30 -14.70 4.25
C ILE A 244 -2.52 -16.15 4.68
N VAL A 245 -3.30 -16.92 3.91
CA VAL A 245 -3.72 -18.27 4.31
C VAL A 245 -2.58 -19.28 4.16
N VAL A 246 -1.84 -19.22 3.05
CA VAL A 246 -0.78 -20.21 2.78
C VAL A 246 0.52 -19.74 3.43
N ILE A 247 1.03 -18.58 3.05
CA ILE A 247 2.39 -18.16 3.49
C ILE A 247 2.38 -17.78 4.96
N LEU A 248 1.56 -16.80 5.37
CA LEU A 248 1.48 -16.42 6.77
C LEU A 248 0.85 -17.53 7.62
N GLY A 249 -0.03 -18.37 7.05
CA GLY A 249 -0.59 -19.56 7.69
C GLY A 249 0.48 -20.61 8.01
N LEU A 250 1.40 -20.89 7.09
CA LEU A 250 2.55 -21.78 7.33
C LEU A 250 3.51 -21.20 8.37
N VAL A 251 3.77 -19.89 8.32
CA VAL A 251 4.57 -19.19 9.33
C VAL A 251 3.94 -19.31 10.70
N ALA A 252 2.62 -19.10 10.81
CA ALA A 252 1.87 -19.23 12.05
C ALA A 252 1.93 -20.67 12.59
N ALA A 253 1.71 -21.66 11.72
CA ALA A 253 1.77 -23.07 12.07
C ALA A 253 3.18 -23.49 12.56
N TYR A 254 4.23 -23.06 11.87
CA TYR A 254 5.62 -23.27 12.29
C TYR A 254 5.90 -22.65 13.67
N ASN A 255 5.31 -21.49 13.94
CA ASN A 255 5.37 -20.79 15.22
C ASN A 255 4.23 -21.23 16.18
N LYS A 256 3.66 -22.42 16.01
CA LYS A 256 2.71 -23.09 16.92
C LYS A 256 1.47 -22.27 17.27
N PHE A 257 0.94 -21.46 16.35
CA PHE A 257 -0.36 -20.80 16.49
C PHE A 257 -1.17 -20.89 15.19
N ASN A 258 -2.48 -20.70 15.29
CA ASN A 258 -3.38 -20.83 14.16
C ASN A 258 -3.74 -19.45 13.61
N ILE A 259 -3.48 -19.21 12.31
CA ILE A 259 -3.75 -17.95 11.64
C ILE A 259 -5.25 -17.58 11.70
N PHE A 260 -6.16 -18.54 11.53
CA PHE A 260 -7.60 -18.24 11.56
C PHE A 260 -8.08 -17.85 12.95
N LYS A 261 -7.50 -18.43 14.03
CA LYS A 261 -7.76 -17.99 15.40
C LYS A 261 -7.26 -16.58 15.63
N LEU A 262 -6.08 -16.23 15.10
CA LEU A 262 -5.55 -14.86 15.16
C LEU A 262 -6.46 -13.88 14.41
N LEU A 263 -6.86 -14.19 13.17
CA LEU A 263 -7.78 -13.36 12.40
C LEU A 263 -9.10 -13.11 13.13
N ARG A 264 -9.66 -14.15 13.77
CA ARG A 264 -10.85 -14.01 14.58
C ARG A 264 -10.60 -13.12 15.80
N TYR A 265 -9.44 -13.22 16.43
CA TYR A 265 -9.06 -12.42 17.60
C TYR A 265 -8.94 -10.92 17.28
N ILE A 266 -8.41 -10.59 16.12
CA ILE A 266 -8.24 -9.19 15.67
C ILE A 266 -9.35 -8.72 14.70
N LYS A 267 -10.49 -9.43 14.61
CA LYS A 267 -11.55 -9.14 13.63
C LYS A 267 -12.09 -7.73 13.69
N ASP A 268 -12.23 -7.16 14.90
CA ASP A 268 -12.80 -5.83 15.09
C ASP A 268 -11.85 -4.76 14.53
N GLU A 269 -10.55 -4.95 14.72
CA GLU A 269 -9.50 -4.11 14.12
C GLU A 269 -9.48 -4.28 12.60
N LEU A 270 -9.66 -5.50 12.08
CA LEU A 270 -9.75 -5.74 10.64
C LEU A 270 -10.94 -4.99 10.02
N PHE A 271 -12.09 -4.99 10.67
CA PHE A 271 -13.25 -4.20 10.20
C PHE A 271 -12.99 -2.69 10.25
N LEU A 272 -12.29 -2.21 11.27
CA LEU A 272 -11.90 -0.81 11.36
C LEU A 272 -10.92 -0.43 10.24
N VAL A 273 -9.92 -1.26 9.97
CA VAL A 273 -8.97 -1.08 8.86
C VAL A 273 -9.69 -1.11 7.52
N LEU A 274 -10.62 -2.05 7.30
CA LEU A 274 -11.44 -2.12 6.09
C LEU A 274 -12.26 -0.83 5.90
N ALA A 275 -12.96 -0.39 6.94
CA ALA A 275 -13.81 0.80 6.87
C ALA A 275 -13.02 2.10 6.61
N THR A 276 -11.82 2.21 7.16
CA THR A 276 -10.97 3.39 7.05
C THR A 276 -9.98 3.32 5.88
N SER A 277 -9.73 2.13 5.35
CA SER A 277 -8.63 1.81 4.40
C SER A 277 -7.27 2.26 4.94
N SER A 278 -7.11 2.29 6.26
CA SER A 278 -5.89 2.70 6.95
C SER A 278 -5.61 1.79 8.13
N SER A 279 -4.45 1.15 8.11
CA SER A 279 -3.99 0.33 9.24
C SER A 279 -3.61 1.18 10.47
N GLU A 280 -3.36 2.48 10.30
CA GLU A 280 -3.05 3.40 11.41
C GLU A 280 -4.19 3.50 12.42
N SER A 281 -5.43 3.54 11.93
CA SER A 281 -6.60 3.70 12.79
C SER A 281 -6.76 2.59 13.84
N ALA A 282 -6.25 1.40 13.55
CA ALA A 282 -6.36 0.22 14.43
C ALA A 282 -5.05 -0.10 15.18
N LEU A 283 -3.96 0.63 14.90
CA LEU A 283 -2.63 0.33 15.44
C LEU A 283 -2.58 0.28 16.98
N PRO A 284 -3.12 1.26 17.74
CA PRO A 284 -3.08 1.21 19.20
C PRO A 284 -3.85 0.02 19.78
N ASN A 285 -4.96 -0.37 19.14
CA ASN A 285 -5.74 -1.52 19.56
C ASN A 285 -5.00 -2.84 19.29
N LEU A 286 -4.33 -2.95 18.13
CA LEU A 286 -3.48 -4.09 17.81
C LEU A 286 -2.39 -4.28 18.86
N MET A 287 -1.70 -3.20 19.24
CA MET A 287 -0.65 -3.24 20.27
C MET A 287 -1.19 -3.81 21.58
N ARG A 288 -2.31 -3.28 22.08
CA ARG A 288 -2.95 -3.77 23.31
C ARG A 288 -3.36 -5.24 23.22
N LYS A 289 -3.90 -5.66 22.06
CA LYS A 289 -4.30 -7.07 21.84
C LYS A 289 -3.10 -8.00 21.79
N LEU A 290 -2.00 -7.59 21.16
CA LEU A 290 -0.78 -8.40 21.12
C LEU A 290 -0.09 -8.51 22.49
N GLU A 291 -0.13 -7.48 23.31
CA GLU A 291 0.31 -7.55 24.71
C GLU A 291 -0.56 -8.55 25.51
N LYS A 292 -1.88 -8.50 25.34
CA LYS A 292 -2.82 -9.48 25.96
C LYS A 292 -2.57 -10.89 25.47
N LEU A 293 -2.11 -11.09 24.24
CA LEU A 293 -1.72 -12.39 23.69
C LEU A 293 -0.40 -12.92 24.27
N GLY A 294 0.22 -12.21 25.22
CA GLY A 294 1.45 -12.64 25.86
C GLY A 294 2.74 -12.15 25.20
N CYS A 295 2.68 -11.29 24.19
CA CYS A 295 3.86 -10.61 23.66
C CYS A 295 4.33 -9.54 24.65
N SER A 296 5.65 -9.47 24.93
CA SER A 296 6.18 -8.44 25.83
C SER A 296 5.92 -7.03 25.29
N LYS A 297 5.70 -6.06 26.19
CA LYS A 297 5.52 -4.65 25.83
C LYS A 297 6.67 -4.10 24.99
N GLN A 298 7.91 -4.56 25.26
CA GLN A 298 9.09 -4.14 24.53
C GLN A 298 9.04 -4.58 23.07
N VAL A 299 8.68 -5.84 22.80
CA VAL A 299 8.55 -6.35 21.44
C VAL A 299 7.40 -5.68 20.71
N VAL A 300 6.24 -5.58 21.34
CA VAL A 300 5.06 -4.93 20.74
C VAL A 300 5.34 -3.48 20.40
N GLY A 301 5.91 -2.72 21.36
CA GLY A 301 6.23 -1.30 21.18
C GLY A 301 7.28 -1.03 20.11
N LEU A 302 8.13 -2.02 19.79
CA LEU A 302 9.14 -1.90 18.75
C LEU A 302 8.64 -2.44 17.39
N VAL A 303 8.15 -3.68 17.37
CA VAL A 303 7.86 -4.40 16.13
C VAL A 303 6.62 -3.83 15.44
N VAL A 304 5.56 -3.49 16.19
CA VAL A 304 4.32 -3.01 15.58
C VAL A 304 4.52 -1.66 14.87
N PRO A 305 5.08 -0.60 15.51
CA PRO A 305 5.28 0.66 14.81
C PRO A 305 6.32 0.57 13.67
N THR A 306 7.39 -0.21 13.88
CA THR A 306 8.43 -0.39 12.87
C THR A 306 7.88 -1.19 11.68
N GLY A 307 7.13 -2.27 11.94
CA GLY A 307 6.49 -3.09 10.92
C GLY A 307 5.47 -2.33 10.10
N TYR A 308 4.84 -1.33 10.68
CA TYR A 308 3.94 -0.42 9.98
C TYR A 308 4.62 0.28 8.79
N SER A 309 5.90 0.59 8.88
CA SER A 309 6.68 1.20 7.79
C SER A 309 7.50 0.18 6.97
N PHE A 310 7.87 -0.95 7.56
CA PHE A 310 8.82 -1.89 6.94
C PHE A 310 8.22 -3.23 6.53
N ASN A 311 7.07 -3.65 7.11
CA ASN A 311 6.39 -4.92 6.80
C ASN A 311 5.09 -4.68 6.04
N LEU A 312 5.19 -4.26 4.79
CA LEU A 312 4.07 -3.85 3.96
C LEU A 312 3.74 -4.92 2.90
N ASP A 313 3.40 -6.13 3.35
CA ASP A 313 3.20 -7.31 2.50
C ASP A 313 2.16 -7.06 1.39
N GLY A 314 0.99 -6.51 1.73
CA GLY A 314 -0.07 -6.19 0.78
C GLY A 314 0.34 -5.10 -0.21
N THR A 315 1.09 -4.09 0.25
CA THR A 315 1.63 -3.04 -0.63
C THR A 315 2.66 -3.63 -1.59
N ASN A 316 3.49 -4.55 -1.14
CA ASN A 316 4.50 -5.20 -1.96
C ASN A 316 3.86 -6.08 -3.06
N ILE A 317 2.85 -6.90 -2.73
CA ILE A 317 2.06 -7.65 -3.72
C ILE A 317 1.45 -6.69 -4.76
N TYR A 318 0.83 -5.61 -4.28
CA TYR A 318 0.23 -4.60 -5.15
C TYR A 318 1.23 -3.99 -6.11
N MET A 319 2.41 -3.61 -5.64
CA MET A 319 3.40 -2.89 -6.45
C MET A 319 3.87 -3.69 -7.66
N THR A 320 4.22 -4.95 -7.47
CA THR A 320 4.66 -5.81 -8.58
C THR A 320 3.50 -6.19 -9.49
N LEU A 321 2.34 -6.50 -8.93
CA LEU A 321 1.17 -6.90 -9.70
C LEU A 321 0.63 -5.75 -10.56
N ALA A 322 0.54 -4.53 -9.99
CA ALA A 322 0.09 -3.35 -10.71
C ALA A 322 1.13 -2.87 -11.76
N ALA A 323 2.43 -2.96 -11.44
CA ALA A 323 3.49 -2.61 -12.39
C ALA A 323 3.43 -3.50 -13.63
N LEU A 324 3.35 -4.82 -13.44
CA LEU A 324 3.28 -5.77 -14.54
C LEU A 324 1.95 -5.66 -15.29
N PHE A 325 0.84 -5.40 -14.60
CA PHE A 325 -0.44 -5.12 -15.24
C PHE A 325 -0.34 -3.94 -16.21
N ILE A 326 0.25 -2.81 -15.78
CA ILE A 326 0.41 -1.62 -16.64
C ILE A 326 1.29 -1.95 -17.84
N ALA A 327 2.39 -2.68 -17.65
CA ALA A 327 3.25 -3.12 -18.73
C ALA A 327 2.49 -3.98 -19.74
N GLN A 328 1.74 -4.98 -19.27
CA GLN A 328 0.91 -5.86 -20.11
C GLN A 328 -0.18 -5.08 -20.84
N ALA A 329 -0.86 -4.15 -20.16
CA ALA A 329 -1.93 -3.34 -20.74
C ALA A 329 -1.44 -2.42 -21.86
N CYS A 330 -0.22 -1.92 -21.73
CA CYS A 330 0.42 -1.03 -22.69
C CYS A 330 1.29 -1.79 -23.72
N ASN A 331 1.27 -3.12 -23.74
CA ASN A 331 2.16 -3.95 -24.57
C ASN A 331 3.65 -3.59 -24.42
N PHE A 332 4.06 -3.15 -23.23
CA PHE A 332 5.45 -2.85 -22.94
C PHE A 332 6.16 -4.13 -22.50
N PRO A 333 7.09 -4.67 -23.31
CA PRO A 333 7.77 -5.90 -22.98
C PRO A 333 8.72 -5.67 -21.80
N LEU A 334 8.53 -6.41 -20.72
CA LEU A 334 9.43 -6.42 -19.57
C LEU A 334 10.25 -7.70 -19.58
N SER A 335 11.57 -7.56 -19.77
CA SER A 335 12.51 -8.64 -19.55
C SER A 335 12.54 -9.06 -18.09
N LEU A 336 12.99 -10.28 -17.79
CA LEU A 336 13.14 -10.76 -16.41
C LEU A 336 14.05 -9.83 -15.59
N ASN A 337 15.10 -9.28 -16.19
CA ASN A 337 16.01 -8.35 -15.52
C ASN A 337 15.31 -7.04 -15.11
N GLU A 338 14.43 -6.52 -15.97
CA GLU A 338 13.64 -5.31 -15.64
C GLU A 338 12.58 -5.63 -14.57
N GLN A 339 11.98 -6.81 -14.59
CA GLN A 339 11.06 -7.23 -13.52
C GLN A 339 11.79 -7.36 -12.18
N ILE A 340 13.00 -7.92 -12.16
CA ILE A 340 13.84 -7.97 -10.96
C ILE A 340 14.23 -6.56 -10.51
N LEU A 341 14.52 -5.66 -11.44
CA LEU A 341 14.79 -4.25 -11.12
C LEU A 341 13.56 -3.58 -10.48
N ILE A 342 12.35 -3.80 -11.03
CA ILE A 342 11.08 -3.35 -10.41
C ILE A 342 10.98 -3.87 -8.98
N LEU A 343 11.25 -5.15 -8.76
CA LEU A 343 11.20 -5.77 -7.45
C LEU A 343 12.16 -5.10 -6.47
N LEU A 344 13.41 -4.88 -6.86
CA LEU A 344 14.43 -4.24 -6.02
C LEU A 344 14.05 -2.80 -5.67
N ILE A 345 13.58 -2.03 -6.66
CA ILE A 345 13.12 -0.66 -6.44
C ILE A 345 11.88 -0.64 -5.55
N ALA A 346 10.91 -1.52 -5.81
CA ALA A 346 9.70 -1.62 -5.02
C ALA A 346 10.01 -2.02 -3.57
N MET A 347 10.99 -2.90 -3.34
CA MET A 347 11.44 -3.28 -2.00
C MET A 347 11.94 -2.07 -1.21
N LEU A 348 12.67 -1.16 -1.86
CA LEU A 348 13.19 0.05 -1.22
C LEU A 348 12.09 1.11 -1.08
N SER A 349 11.36 1.41 -2.16
CA SER A 349 10.35 2.47 -2.17
C SER A 349 9.13 2.14 -1.31
N SER A 350 8.76 0.85 -1.17
CA SER A 350 7.67 0.44 -0.29
C SER A 350 7.91 0.84 1.18
N LYS A 351 9.16 0.93 1.62
CA LYS A 351 9.50 1.33 3.00
C LYS A 351 9.19 2.80 3.30
N GLY A 352 9.00 3.62 2.27
CA GLY A 352 8.50 4.99 2.38
C GLY A 352 6.98 5.11 2.23
N SER A 353 6.28 3.99 2.00
CA SER A 353 4.83 3.99 1.87
C SER A 353 4.18 3.97 3.24
N ALA A 354 3.48 5.06 3.62
CA ALA A 354 2.68 5.06 4.83
C ALA A 354 1.44 4.15 4.66
N GLY A 355 0.93 3.59 5.77
CA GLY A 355 -0.27 2.74 5.77
C GLY A 355 -1.58 3.51 5.59
N VAL A 356 -1.57 4.59 4.81
CA VAL A 356 -2.74 5.45 4.53
C VAL A 356 -3.19 5.31 3.08
N THR A 357 -4.44 5.65 2.84
CA THR A 357 -5.05 5.63 1.50
C THR A 357 -4.26 6.51 0.53
N GLY A 358 -3.90 5.96 -0.63
CA GLY A 358 -3.18 6.66 -1.69
C GLY A 358 -1.65 6.59 -1.60
N ALA A 359 -1.07 6.27 -0.44
CA ALA A 359 0.39 6.17 -0.30
C ALA A 359 0.99 5.09 -1.22
N GLY A 360 0.34 3.92 -1.32
CA GLY A 360 0.79 2.85 -2.21
C GLY A 360 0.72 3.21 -3.70
N PHE A 361 -0.30 3.99 -4.11
CA PHE A 361 -0.40 4.51 -5.48
C PHE A 361 0.74 5.47 -5.80
N ILE A 362 1.04 6.38 -4.85
CA ILE A 362 2.19 7.31 -4.94
C ILE A 362 3.50 6.52 -5.09
N THR A 363 3.69 5.52 -4.23
CA THR A 363 4.89 4.68 -4.23
C THR A 363 5.03 3.87 -5.53
N LEU A 364 3.91 3.39 -6.08
CA LEU A 364 3.90 2.72 -7.39
C LEU A 364 4.32 3.67 -8.50
N ALA A 365 3.74 4.88 -8.55
CA ALA A 365 4.14 5.91 -9.53
C ALA A 365 5.64 6.19 -9.46
N ALA A 366 6.16 6.25 -8.25
CA ALA A 366 7.56 6.38 -7.94
C ALA A 366 8.43 5.26 -8.53
N THR A 367 8.02 4.03 -8.27
CA THR A 367 8.74 2.84 -8.72
C THR A 367 8.79 2.74 -10.24
N LEU A 368 7.67 3.04 -10.91
CA LEU A 368 7.57 2.96 -12.36
C LEU A 368 8.39 4.04 -13.08
N ALA A 369 8.51 5.23 -12.48
CA ALA A 369 9.29 6.33 -13.05
C ALA A 369 10.80 6.04 -13.18
N VAL A 370 11.30 5.02 -12.50
CA VAL A 370 12.71 4.63 -12.55
C VAL A 370 13.03 3.76 -13.77
N ILE A 371 12.01 3.08 -14.32
CA ILE A 371 12.21 2.18 -15.45
C ILE A 371 12.16 2.95 -16.75
N LYS A 372 13.22 2.81 -17.50
CA LYS A 372 13.44 3.48 -18.77
C LYS A 372 12.34 3.17 -19.79
N GLY A 373 11.70 4.24 -20.32
CA GLY A 373 10.66 4.08 -21.33
C GLY A 373 9.36 3.48 -20.82
N PHE A 374 9.24 3.19 -19.52
CA PHE A 374 8.02 2.64 -18.95
C PHE A 374 6.87 3.66 -19.09
N PRO A 375 5.69 3.24 -19.56
CA PRO A 375 4.55 4.12 -19.75
C PRO A 375 3.90 4.48 -18.41
N VAL A 376 4.56 5.36 -17.62
CA VAL A 376 4.11 5.76 -16.27
C VAL A 376 2.69 6.32 -16.29
N GLN A 377 2.25 6.89 -17.43
CA GLN A 377 0.88 7.37 -17.63
C GLN A 377 -0.15 6.24 -17.52
N GLY A 378 0.24 5.00 -17.79
CA GLY A 378 -0.60 3.81 -17.59
C GLY A 378 -1.12 3.66 -16.15
N ILE A 379 -0.52 4.34 -15.18
CA ILE A 379 -1.02 4.39 -13.80
C ILE A 379 -2.43 5.02 -13.73
N ALA A 380 -2.81 5.85 -14.70
CA ALA A 380 -4.15 6.40 -14.80
C ALA A 380 -5.22 5.30 -14.95
N LEU A 381 -4.88 4.16 -15.53
CA LEU A 381 -5.80 3.01 -15.71
C LEU A 381 -6.26 2.45 -14.36
N ILE A 382 -5.37 2.42 -13.37
CA ILE A 382 -5.67 1.84 -12.06
C ILE A 382 -6.19 2.86 -11.05
N LEU A 383 -6.21 4.16 -11.38
CA LEU A 383 -6.65 5.22 -10.47
C LEU A 383 -8.06 4.98 -9.94
N GLY A 384 -8.99 4.56 -10.82
CA GLY A 384 -10.38 4.31 -10.44
C GLY A 384 -10.58 3.14 -9.49
N ILE A 385 -9.65 2.18 -9.48
CA ILE A 385 -9.72 0.96 -8.66
C ILE A 385 -8.75 0.98 -7.47
N ASP A 386 -7.86 1.97 -7.39
CA ASP A 386 -6.83 2.02 -6.32
C ASP A 386 -7.43 2.03 -4.91
N LYS A 387 -8.63 2.60 -4.74
CA LYS A 387 -9.32 2.60 -3.46
C LYS A 387 -9.60 1.17 -2.96
N PHE A 388 -10.10 0.28 -3.82
CA PHE A 388 -10.35 -1.13 -3.48
C PHE A 388 -9.05 -1.86 -3.20
N MET A 389 -8.02 -1.60 -4.01
CA MET A 389 -6.71 -2.18 -3.79
C MET A 389 -6.07 -1.65 -2.49
N SER A 390 -6.34 -0.40 -2.11
CA SER A 390 -5.89 0.18 -0.83
C SER A 390 -6.46 -0.53 0.38
N GLU A 391 -7.74 -0.92 0.35
CA GLU A 391 -8.37 -1.69 1.42
C GLU A 391 -7.70 -3.04 1.63
N CYS A 392 -7.50 -3.78 0.55
CA CYS A 392 -6.82 -5.07 0.58
C CYS A 392 -5.36 -4.95 1.04
N ARG A 393 -4.64 -3.90 0.58
CA ARG A 393 -3.27 -3.59 1.04
C ARG A 393 -3.23 -3.39 2.55
N ALA A 394 -4.12 -2.52 3.07
CA ALA A 394 -4.16 -2.18 4.49
C ALA A 394 -4.45 -3.40 5.36
N LEU A 395 -5.41 -4.25 4.97
CA LEU A 395 -5.73 -5.49 5.68
C LEU A 395 -4.54 -6.46 5.69
N THR A 396 -3.91 -6.68 4.52
CA THR A 396 -2.79 -7.62 4.40
C THR A 396 -1.59 -7.15 5.21
N ASN A 397 -1.26 -5.86 5.15
CA ASN A 397 -0.19 -5.24 5.94
C ASN A 397 -0.45 -5.40 7.44
N PHE A 398 -1.69 -5.16 7.89
CA PHE A 398 -2.09 -5.24 9.28
C PHE A 398 -1.96 -6.67 9.82
N ILE A 399 -2.44 -7.66 9.07
CA ILE A 399 -2.32 -9.08 9.42
C ILE A 399 -0.85 -9.51 9.45
N GLY A 400 -0.08 -9.15 8.43
CA GLY A 400 1.36 -9.44 8.37
C GLY A 400 2.11 -8.87 9.57
N ASN A 401 1.76 -7.65 9.99
CA ASN A 401 2.39 -7.02 11.16
C ASN A 401 2.03 -7.71 12.48
N ALA A 402 0.77 -8.18 12.63
CA ALA A 402 0.35 -8.97 13.78
C ALA A 402 1.12 -10.31 13.86
N VAL A 403 1.24 -11.01 12.74
CA VAL A 403 2.01 -12.28 12.65
C VAL A 403 3.50 -12.03 12.95
N ALA A 404 4.10 -11.01 12.34
CA ALA A 404 5.49 -10.63 12.56
C ALA A 404 5.79 -10.41 14.05
N THR A 405 4.91 -9.71 14.76
CA THR A 405 5.09 -9.40 16.19
C THR A 405 5.11 -10.66 17.04
N ILE A 406 4.20 -11.59 16.81
CA ILE A 406 4.15 -12.87 17.53
C ILE A 406 5.42 -13.71 17.23
N VAL A 407 5.82 -13.77 15.97
CA VAL A 407 7.01 -14.52 15.53
C VAL A 407 8.29 -13.96 16.15
N VAL A 408 8.47 -12.63 16.09
CA VAL A 408 9.64 -11.96 16.67
C VAL A 408 9.66 -12.11 18.19
N ALA A 409 8.51 -11.98 18.86
CA ALA A 409 8.40 -12.22 20.30
C ALA A 409 8.84 -13.64 20.68
N ARG A 410 8.46 -14.65 19.88
CA ARG A 410 8.89 -16.04 20.07
C ARG A 410 10.37 -16.21 19.85
N TRP A 411 10.90 -15.69 18.73
CA TRP A 411 12.34 -15.78 18.42
C TRP A 411 13.21 -15.10 19.46
N ASP A 412 12.68 -14.10 20.15
CA ASP A 412 13.39 -13.39 21.22
C ASP A 412 13.09 -13.93 22.62
N LYS A 413 12.30 -15.03 22.72
CA LYS A 413 11.88 -15.64 23.99
C LYS A 413 11.12 -14.66 24.91
N GLN A 414 10.40 -13.73 24.33
CA GLN A 414 9.57 -12.71 24.98
C GLN A 414 8.07 -12.92 24.69
N LEU A 415 7.66 -14.16 24.45
CA LEU A 415 6.29 -14.58 24.27
C LEU A 415 5.91 -15.56 25.36
N ASP A 416 4.80 -15.29 26.07
CA ASP A 416 4.16 -16.27 26.94
C ASP A 416 3.25 -17.20 26.12
N GLU A 417 3.74 -18.42 25.84
CA GLU A 417 3.04 -19.40 25.01
C GLU A 417 1.75 -19.89 25.66
N SER A 418 1.69 -19.92 27.00
CA SER A 418 0.51 -20.38 27.75
C SER A 418 -0.63 -19.36 27.61
N VAL A 419 -0.31 -18.06 27.70
CA VAL A 419 -1.24 -16.96 27.50
C VAL A 419 -1.71 -16.93 26.04
N LEU A 420 -0.78 -17.05 25.08
CA LEU A 420 -1.13 -17.06 23.65
C LEU A 420 -2.16 -18.16 23.35
N LYS A 421 -1.93 -19.38 23.82
CA LYS A 421 -2.81 -20.50 23.59
C LYS A 421 -4.18 -20.29 24.26
N LYS A 422 -4.20 -19.86 25.51
CA LYS A 422 -5.41 -19.59 26.28
C LYS A 422 -6.27 -18.50 25.63
N GLU A 423 -5.67 -17.37 25.27
CA GLU A 423 -6.38 -16.24 24.67
C GLU A 423 -6.93 -16.57 23.27
N LEU A 424 -6.18 -17.32 22.45
CA LEU A 424 -6.65 -17.76 21.14
C LEU A 424 -7.71 -18.87 21.21
N GLU A 425 -7.80 -19.61 22.31
CA GLU A 425 -8.80 -20.67 22.53
C GLU A 425 -10.07 -20.16 23.22
N ASN A 426 -9.94 -19.22 24.18
CA ASN A 426 -11.05 -18.72 25.02
C ASN A 426 -12.01 -17.73 24.32
N GLN A 427 -11.89 -17.53 23.00
CA GLN A 427 -12.75 -16.61 22.25
C GLN A 427 -14.27 -16.90 22.31
N ASN A 428 -14.65 -18.02 22.90
CA ASN A 428 -16.06 -18.42 23.02
C ASN A 428 -16.74 -17.97 24.32
N THR A 429 -16.00 -17.45 25.32
CA THR A 429 -16.56 -17.29 26.68
C THR A 429 -16.69 -15.85 27.18
N ASN A 430 -16.01 -14.87 26.57
CA ASN A 430 -16.07 -13.48 27.05
C ASN A 430 -16.37 -12.52 25.90
N GLN A 431 -17.60 -12.54 25.40
CA GLN A 431 -18.20 -11.36 24.78
C GLN A 431 -18.78 -10.51 25.92
N GLU A 432 -18.06 -9.46 26.34
CA GLU A 432 -18.79 -8.32 26.90
C GLU A 432 -19.80 -7.87 25.82
N PRO A 433 -21.06 -7.66 26.19
CA PRO A 433 -22.09 -7.36 25.21
C PRO A 433 -21.78 -5.98 24.60
N ILE A 434 -21.21 -5.99 23.40
CA ILE A 434 -21.17 -4.79 22.55
C ILE A 434 -22.62 -4.45 22.27
N ASN A 435 -23.01 -3.26 22.69
CA ASN A 435 -24.33 -2.70 22.49
C ASN A 435 -24.76 -2.89 21.01
N ASN A 436 -25.80 -3.71 20.81
CA ASN A 436 -26.23 -4.25 19.50
C ASN A 436 -26.63 -3.19 18.46
N ASN A 437 -26.60 -1.89 18.84
CA ASN A 437 -26.98 -0.77 17.97
C ASN A 437 -25.86 -0.30 17.03
N ASP A 438 -24.65 -0.92 17.06
CA ASP A 438 -23.45 -0.43 16.35
C ASP A 438 -22.94 -1.32 15.21
N LYS A 439 -23.67 -2.38 14.85
CA LYS A 439 -23.25 -3.26 13.75
C LYS A 439 -23.65 -2.65 12.40
N PRO A 440 -22.68 -2.38 11.47
CA PRO A 440 -23.03 -2.21 10.08
C PRO A 440 -23.66 -3.53 9.59
N SER A 441 -24.76 -3.45 8.82
CA SER A 441 -25.49 -4.64 8.38
C SER A 441 -24.56 -5.61 7.66
N VAL A 442 -24.62 -6.87 8.04
CA VAL A 442 -23.79 -7.98 7.50
C VAL A 442 -23.90 -8.06 5.96
N GLY A 443 -25.00 -7.62 5.37
CA GLY A 443 -25.21 -7.59 3.93
C GLY A 443 -24.24 -6.69 3.16
N TYR A 444 -23.82 -5.55 3.72
CA TYR A 444 -22.85 -4.66 3.08
C TYR A 444 -21.42 -5.21 3.14
N GLN A 445 -21.09 -5.96 4.17
CA GLN A 445 -19.77 -6.58 4.33
C GLN A 445 -19.58 -7.74 3.36
N ILE A 446 -20.66 -8.49 3.10
CA ILE A 446 -20.68 -9.59 2.13
C ILE A 446 -20.61 -9.05 0.70
N LEU A 447 -21.28 -7.94 0.38
CA LEU A 447 -21.21 -7.35 -0.97
C LEU A 447 -19.80 -6.85 -1.33
N ALA A 448 -19.10 -6.21 -0.40
CA ALA A 448 -17.73 -5.74 -0.63
C ALA A 448 -16.74 -6.89 -0.88
N PHE A 449 -17.00 -8.08 -0.32
CA PHE A 449 -16.22 -9.29 -0.56
C PHE A 449 -16.69 -10.08 -1.78
N LEU A 450 -17.98 -10.08 -2.10
CA LEU A 450 -18.55 -10.90 -3.18
C LEU A 450 -18.41 -10.28 -4.57
N ILE A 451 -18.37 -8.94 -4.69
CA ILE A 451 -18.21 -8.29 -6.00
C ILE A 451 -16.90 -8.69 -6.69
N PRO A 452 -15.73 -8.68 -6.03
CA PRO A 452 -14.50 -9.19 -6.64
C PRO A 452 -14.56 -10.69 -6.97
N ILE A 453 -15.17 -11.51 -6.08
CA ILE A 453 -15.28 -12.97 -6.26
C ILE A 453 -16.21 -13.32 -7.42
N ALA A 454 -17.35 -12.64 -7.55
CA ALA A 454 -18.26 -12.80 -8.69
C ALA A 454 -17.58 -12.44 -10.03
N GLY A 455 -16.77 -11.38 -10.04
CA GLY A 455 -15.95 -11.00 -11.18
C GLY A 455 -14.94 -12.08 -11.60
N ILE A 456 -14.33 -12.76 -10.60
CA ILE A 456 -13.38 -13.87 -10.83
C ILE A 456 -14.09 -15.07 -11.43
N ILE A 457 -15.24 -15.48 -10.89
CA ILE A 457 -16.00 -16.63 -11.38
C ILE A 457 -16.46 -16.39 -12.82
N MET A 458 -16.91 -15.18 -13.15
CA MET A 458 -17.28 -14.81 -14.52
C MET A 458 -16.07 -14.74 -15.46
N TYR A 459 -14.90 -14.33 -14.97
CA TYR A 459 -13.67 -14.29 -15.77
C TYR A 459 -13.19 -15.69 -16.18
N PHE A 460 -13.26 -16.67 -15.27
CA PHE A 460 -12.85 -18.05 -15.58
C PHE A 460 -13.89 -18.80 -16.42
N ASN A 461 -15.19 -18.53 -16.27
CA ASN A 461 -16.23 -19.13 -17.11
C ASN A 461 -16.25 -18.63 -18.56
N ASN A 462 -15.68 -17.46 -18.86
CA ASN A 462 -15.60 -16.93 -20.24
C ASN A 462 -14.29 -17.29 -20.95
N LYS A 463 -13.39 -18.05 -20.31
CA LYS A 463 -12.15 -18.58 -20.92
C LYS A 463 -12.28 -20.05 -21.35
N SER A 464 -13.38 -20.71 -21.04
CA SER A 464 -13.81 -22.02 -21.58
C SER A 464 -14.72 -21.78 -22.78
#